data_b0859e56919f508aeae5dbf0a0c3c5ef
#
_entry.id   b0859e56919f508aeae5dbf0a0c3c5ef
#
_cell.length_a   1.000
_cell.length_b   1.000
_cell.length_c   1.000
_cell.angle_alpha   90.00
_cell.angle_beta   90.00
_cell.angle_gamma   90.00
#
_symmetry.space_group_name_H-M   'P 1'
#
loop_
_entity.id
_entity.type
_entity.pdbx_description
1 polymer ?
#
loop_
_entity_poly.entity_id
_entity_poly.type
_entity_poly.pdbx_seq_one_letter_code
_entity_poly.pdbx_strand_id
1 'polypeptide(L)'
;MNIKNRITIFHKSNHLLTKLDLEGFMNLMDSGFTFQQCLMLLETKENQEVIKHIQTKLLNGQKLNEFFYQCIPKKYGEILQGFIGYTTLEKSLHLTIHLLNSYEKRLNKIKQKLLYPFLLVLFTSFGLCFFDLICIPELKDLVSSFDTNLNQFNSVQCFIHLFILFLLFSIAALFILVIYIQKEEHLKKLYLFLDATFPQSLFVKFYSQEFMRYFIECTRNGLSTRNIIQIMKSIPKKPIIYMLSCEIEQALLEGTAFINAIKDTHLDQDLMRFMQIAIYSKEKENILEKYLSYSDIYIEKRISKITTLLQSCAYIIIGFFMIVVYQILMVPLSLFATF
;
A
#
# COMPACT_ATOMS: atom_id res chain seq x y z
N MET A 1 -15.25 -12.87 -31.85
CA MET A 1 -14.90 -12.67 -30.44
C MET A 1 -16.12 -12.10 -29.73
N ASN A 2 -16.75 -12.89 -28.88
CA ASN A 2 -18.18 -12.83 -28.54
C ASN A 2 -18.51 -11.69 -27.56
N ILE A 3 -19.33 -10.73 -27.97
CA ILE A 3 -19.85 -9.59 -27.18
C ILE A 3 -20.63 -10.06 -25.93
N LYS A 4 -21.16 -11.29 -25.93
CA LYS A 4 -21.84 -11.89 -24.77
C LYS A 4 -20.94 -12.12 -23.55
N ASN A 5 -19.63 -12.32 -23.72
CA ASN A 5 -18.71 -12.53 -22.58
C ASN A 5 -18.27 -11.24 -21.88
N ARG A 6 -18.45 -10.06 -22.48
CA ARG A 6 -18.18 -8.77 -21.81
C ARG A 6 -19.33 -8.31 -20.91
N ILE A 7 -20.56 -8.70 -21.24
CA ILE A 7 -21.76 -8.32 -20.45
C ILE A 7 -21.85 -9.14 -19.16
N THR A 8 -21.35 -10.39 -19.14
CA THR A 8 -21.33 -11.24 -17.94
C THR A 8 -20.29 -10.83 -16.90
N ILE A 9 -19.25 -10.06 -17.26
CA ILE A 9 -18.27 -9.57 -16.30
C ILE A 9 -18.79 -8.33 -15.55
N PHE A 10 -19.67 -7.54 -16.16
CA PHE A 10 -20.30 -6.39 -15.52
C PHE A 10 -21.46 -6.78 -14.56
N HIS A 11 -22.09 -7.93 -14.78
CA HIS A 11 -23.20 -8.40 -13.93
C HIS A 11 -22.77 -9.10 -12.64
N LYS A 12 -21.46 -9.41 -12.48
CA LYS A 12 -20.94 -10.09 -11.29
C LYS A 12 -20.59 -9.15 -10.12
N SER A 13 -20.69 -7.85 -10.30
CA SER A 13 -20.38 -6.85 -9.25
C SER A 13 -21.62 -6.38 -8.46
N ASN A 14 -22.86 -6.67 -8.92
CA ASN A 14 -24.10 -6.15 -8.33
C ASN A 14 -24.63 -6.96 -7.13
N HIS A 15 -23.90 -7.99 -6.66
CA HIS A 15 -24.33 -8.87 -5.58
C HIS A 15 -23.47 -8.76 -4.31
N LEU A 16 -22.74 -7.65 -4.12
CA LEU A 16 -21.91 -7.45 -2.95
C LEU A 16 -22.27 -6.14 -2.24
N LEU A 17 -22.33 -6.17 -0.92
CA LEU A 17 -22.40 -4.96 -0.12
C LEU A 17 -21.17 -4.08 -0.36
N THR A 18 -21.35 -2.79 -0.37
CA THR A 18 -20.24 -1.83 -0.53
C THR A 18 -19.50 -1.61 0.79
N LYS A 19 -18.37 -0.92 0.74
CA LYS A 19 -17.66 -0.48 1.94
C LYS A 19 -18.54 0.43 2.81
N LEU A 20 -19.31 1.34 2.18
CA LEU A 20 -20.21 2.25 2.88
C LEU A 20 -21.32 1.48 3.61
N ASP A 21 -21.88 0.44 2.99
CA ASP A 21 -22.86 -0.42 3.64
C ASP A 21 -22.27 -1.09 4.89
N LEU A 22 -21.02 -1.60 4.80
CA LEU A 22 -20.34 -2.24 5.92
C LEU A 22 -20.06 -1.27 7.07
N GLU A 23 -19.63 -0.04 6.78
CA GLU A 23 -19.45 1.02 7.78
C GLU A 23 -20.80 1.42 8.39
N GLY A 24 -21.85 1.48 7.59
CA GLY A 24 -23.23 1.71 8.07
C GLY A 24 -23.70 0.58 8.99
N PHE A 25 -23.45 -0.68 8.63
CA PHE A 25 -23.72 -1.84 9.49
C PHE A 25 -23.02 -1.72 10.84
N MET A 26 -21.76 -1.41 10.85
CA MET A 26 -20.98 -1.25 12.08
C MET A 26 -21.57 -0.17 12.97
N ASN A 27 -21.83 1.03 12.43
CA ASN A 27 -22.36 2.15 13.19
C ASN A 27 -23.75 1.85 13.79
N LEU A 28 -24.62 1.15 13.05
CA LEU A 28 -25.95 0.76 13.53
C LEU A 28 -25.85 -0.31 14.63
N MET A 29 -24.98 -1.31 14.46
CA MET A 29 -24.77 -2.36 15.45
C MET A 29 -24.17 -1.79 16.75
N ASP A 30 -23.22 -0.87 16.64
CA ASP A 30 -22.65 -0.13 17.78
C ASP A 30 -23.72 0.72 18.51
N SER A 31 -24.78 1.15 17.79
CA SER A 31 -25.94 1.86 18.35
C SER A 31 -26.99 0.90 18.93
N GLY A 32 -26.74 -0.41 18.94
CA GLY A 32 -27.60 -1.43 19.54
C GLY A 32 -28.68 -2.00 18.63
N PHE A 33 -28.67 -1.68 17.32
CA PHE A 33 -29.60 -2.30 16.38
C PHE A 33 -29.21 -3.76 16.09
N THR A 34 -30.22 -4.61 15.95
CA THR A 34 -29.99 -6.02 15.55
C THR A 34 -29.56 -6.09 14.09
N PHE A 35 -28.88 -7.17 13.71
CA PHE A 35 -28.42 -7.38 12.33
C PHE A 35 -29.57 -7.26 11.30
N GLN A 36 -30.77 -7.79 11.65
CA GLN A 36 -31.95 -7.69 10.77
C GLN A 36 -32.44 -6.24 10.61
N GLN A 37 -32.43 -5.46 11.69
CA GLN A 37 -32.78 -4.04 11.63
C GLN A 37 -31.76 -3.26 10.78
N CYS A 38 -30.48 -3.58 10.91
CA CYS A 38 -29.43 -2.98 10.08
C CYS A 38 -29.66 -3.28 8.59
N LEU A 39 -30.02 -4.52 8.23
CA LEU A 39 -30.37 -4.89 6.85
C LEU A 39 -31.51 -4.06 6.29
N MET A 40 -32.56 -3.85 7.09
CA MET A 40 -33.74 -3.05 6.67
C MET A 40 -33.40 -1.55 6.51
N LEU A 41 -32.59 -1.01 7.45
CA LEU A 41 -32.26 0.42 7.47
C LEU A 41 -31.27 0.80 6.36
N LEU A 42 -30.41 -0.12 5.95
CA LEU A 42 -29.39 0.10 4.92
C LEU A 42 -29.84 -0.35 3.52
N GLU A 43 -31.08 -0.83 3.37
CA GLU A 43 -31.60 -1.23 2.07
C GLU A 43 -31.73 -0.03 1.15
N THR A 44 -31.01 -0.07 0.02
CA THR A 44 -31.03 0.92 -1.05
C THR A 44 -31.35 0.22 -2.37
N LYS A 45 -31.70 0.98 -3.42
CA LYS A 45 -31.93 0.40 -4.75
C LYS A 45 -30.71 -0.35 -5.30
N GLU A 46 -29.50 0.02 -4.87
CA GLU A 46 -28.25 -0.55 -5.36
C GLU A 46 -27.89 -1.88 -4.67
N ASN A 47 -28.23 -2.04 -3.39
CA ASN A 47 -27.86 -3.22 -2.59
C ASN A 47 -29.05 -4.15 -2.28
N GLN A 48 -30.28 -3.82 -2.76
CA GLN A 48 -31.51 -4.56 -2.49
C GLN A 48 -31.42 -6.06 -2.85
N GLU A 49 -30.79 -6.39 -3.96
CA GLU A 49 -30.65 -7.80 -4.39
C GLU A 49 -29.78 -8.60 -3.42
N VAL A 50 -28.68 -8.00 -2.94
CA VAL A 50 -27.78 -8.63 -1.96
C VAL A 50 -28.47 -8.79 -0.62
N ILE A 51 -29.20 -7.76 -0.18
CA ILE A 51 -29.95 -7.80 1.09
C ILE A 51 -31.04 -8.88 1.03
N LYS A 52 -31.80 -8.98 -0.05
CA LYS A 52 -32.78 -10.05 -0.27
C LYS A 52 -32.14 -11.44 -0.28
N HIS A 53 -30.96 -11.57 -0.90
CA HIS A 53 -30.20 -12.82 -0.89
C HIS A 53 -29.81 -13.20 0.55
N ILE A 54 -29.31 -12.26 1.34
CA ILE A 54 -28.96 -12.50 2.76
C ILE A 54 -30.21 -12.90 3.56
N GLN A 55 -31.32 -12.19 3.39
CA GLN A 55 -32.59 -12.48 4.09
C GLN A 55 -33.11 -13.87 3.72
N THR A 56 -33.09 -14.23 2.44
CA THR A 56 -33.55 -15.56 1.96
C THR A 56 -32.69 -16.69 2.57
N LYS A 57 -31.38 -16.53 2.64
CA LYS A 57 -30.51 -17.53 3.27
C LYS A 57 -30.78 -17.67 4.77
N LEU A 58 -31.04 -16.55 5.46
CA LEU A 58 -31.41 -16.57 6.88
C LEU A 58 -32.77 -17.26 7.10
N LEU A 59 -33.76 -16.99 6.26
CA LEU A 59 -35.07 -17.67 6.32
C LEU A 59 -34.96 -19.17 6.08
N ASN A 60 -33.99 -19.60 5.25
CA ASN A 60 -33.69 -21.01 5.01
C ASN A 60 -32.88 -21.67 6.15
N GLY A 61 -32.66 -20.97 7.28
CA GLY A 61 -32.00 -21.49 8.46
C GLY A 61 -30.45 -21.55 8.37
N GLN A 62 -29.85 -20.96 7.33
CA GLN A 62 -28.38 -20.88 7.24
C GLN A 62 -27.84 -19.88 8.27
N LYS A 63 -26.76 -20.26 8.94
CA LYS A 63 -26.09 -19.35 9.89
C LYS A 63 -25.36 -18.24 9.15
N LEU A 64 -25.53 -17.01 9.60
CA LEU A 64 -24.91 -15.83 9.00
C LEU A 64 -23.40 -15.95 8.84
N ASN A 65 -22.72 -16.55 9.80
CA ASN A 65 -21.28 -16.77 9.80
C ASN A 65 -20.78 -17.66 8.64
N GLU A 66 -21.66 -18.48 8.05
CA GLU A 66 -21.29 -19.44 7.00
C GLU A 66 -21.27 -18.81 5.60
N PHE A 67 -21.99 -17.71 5.40
CA PHE A 67 -22.15 -17.15 4.04
C PHE A 67 -21.92 -15.64 3.95
N PHE A 68 -22.03 -14.87 5.03
CA PHE A 68 -21.96 -13.41 4.99
C PHE A 68 -20.67 -12.89 4.37
N TYR A 69 -19.52 -13.55 4.60
CA TYR A 69 -18.24 -13.19 4.02
C TYR A 69 -18.23 -13.26 2.48
N GLN A 70 -19.18 -13.99 1.87
CA GLN A 70 -19.36 -14.07 0.41
C GLN A 70 -20.19 -12.90 -0.15
N CYS A 71 -20.98 -12.23 0.70
CA CYS A 71 -21.85 -11.12 0.32
C CYS A 71 -21.15 -9.76 0.40
N ILE A 72 -19.88 -9.72 0.78
CA ILE A 72 -19.08 -8.52 0.96
C ILE A 72 -17.84 -8.54 0.04
N PRO A 73 -17.21 -7.37 -0.23
CA PRO A 73 -16.04 -7.33 -1.10
C PRO A 73 -14.96 -8.29 -0.63
N LYS A 74 -14.33 -8.98 -1.57
CA LYS A 74 -13.37 -10.06 -1.32
C LYS A 74 -12.33 -9.72 -0.25
N LYS A 75 -11.82 -8.50 -0.27
CA LYS A 75 -10.82 -8.02 0.70
C LYS A 75 -11.32 -8.06 2.15
N TYR A 76 -12.60 -7.68 2.36
CA TYR A 76 -13.24 -7.71 3.68
C TYR A 76 -13.62 -9.14 4.05
N GLY A 77 -14.14 -9.93 3.09
CA GLY A 77 -14.53 -11.31 3.30
C GLY A 77 -13.38 -12.21 3.73
N GLU A 78 -12.23 -12.06 3.11
CA GLU A 78 -11.01 -12.83 3.42
C GLU A 78 -10.55 -12.58 4.88
N ILE A 79 -10.57 -11.33 5.35
CA ILE A 79 -10.17 -11.01 6.74
C ILE A 79 -11.26 -11.42 7.73
N LEU A 80 -12.53 -11.14 7.40
CA LEU A 80 -13.67 -11.52 8.23
C LEU A 80 -13.70 -13.04 8.50
N GLN A 81 -13.42 -13.84 7.48
CA GLN A 81 -13.36 -15.30 7.61
C GLN A 81 -12.33 -15.76 8.65
N GLY A 82 -11.21 -15.05 8.77
CA GLY A 82 -10.18 -15.33 9.79
C GLY A 82 -10.68 -15.11 11.23
N PHE A 83 -11.66 -14.22 11.43
CA PHE A 83 -12.20 -13.91 12.77
C PHE A 83 -13.43 -14.73 13.15
N ILE A 84 -14.24 -15.17 12.20
CA ILE A 84 -15.56 -15.81 12.42
C ILE A 84 -15.49 -17.04 13.33
N GLY A 85 -14.39 -17.75 13.40
CA GLY A 85 -14.26 -18.93 14.28
C GLY A 85 -13.95 -18.61 15.74
N TYR A 86 -13.59 -17.37 16.06
CA TYR A 86 -13.02 -16.98 17.36
C TYR A 86 -13.84 -15.93 18.10
N THR A 87 -14.72 -15.22 17.41
CA THR A 87 -15.55 -14.17 18.02
C THR A 87 -16.92 -14.09 17.34
N THR A 88 -17.83 -13.29 17.91
CA THR A 88 -19.15 -13.06 17.32
C THR A 88 -19.01 -12.35 15.97
N LEU A 89 -19.99 -12.50 15.08
CA LEU A 89 -19.96 -11.86 13.76
C LEU A 89 -19.84 -10.33 13.87
N GLU A 90 -20.55 -9.73 14.82
CA GLU A 90 -20.51 -8.29 15.10
C GLU A 90 -19.08 -7.83 15.40
N LYS A 91 -18.44 -8.46 16.39
CA LYS A 91 -17.04 -8.16 16.72
C LYS A 91 -16.08 -8.46 15.58
N SER A 92 -16.32 -9.56 14.83
CA SER A 92 -15.51 -9.91 13.66
C SER A 92 -15.62 -8.85 12.57
N LEU A 93 -16.82 -8.32 12.34
CA LEU A 93 -17.07 -7.27 11.35
C LEU A 93 -16.42 -5.95 11.79
N HIS A 94 -16.60 -5.56 13.05
CA HIS A 94 -15.96 -4.37 13.63
C HIS A 94 -14.43 -4.43 13.50
N LEU A 95 -13.80 -5.55 13.90
CA LEU A 95 -12.36 -5.79 13.74
C LEU A 95 -11.91 -5.68 12.28
N THR A 96 -12.65 -6.32 11.38
CA THR A 96 -12.32 -6.32 9.96
C THR A 96 -12.34 -4.91 9.36
N ILE A 97 -13.41 -4.16 9.62
CA ILE A 97 -13.57 -2.81 9.09
C ILE A 97 -12.51 -1.87 9.68
N HIS A 98 -12.30 -1.92 11.00
CA HIS A 98 -11.33 -1.06 11.67
C HIS A 98 -9.90 -1.30 11.17
N LEU A 99 -9.49 -2.56 11.04
CA LEU A 99 -8.16 -2.94 10.54
C LEU A 99 -7.97 -2.51 9.09
N LEU A 100 -8.95 -2.74 8.22
CA LEU A 100 -8.85 -2.36 6.80
C LEU A 100 -8.88 -0.85 6.60
N ASN A 101 -9.74 -0.12 7.31
CA ASN A 101 -9.79 1.33 7.25
C ASN A 101 -8.47 1.96 7.73
N SER A 102 -7.90 1.44 8.81
CA SER A 102 -6.60 1.87 9.31
C SER A 102 -5.48 1.60 8.29
N TYR A 103 -5.51 0.44 7.63
CA TYR A 103 -4.56 0.10 6.57
C TYR A 103 -4.69 1.01 5.34
N GLU A 104 -5.92 1.21 4.84
CA GLU A 104 -6.20 2.07 3.70
C GLU A 104 -5.83 3.54 3.97
N LYS A 105 -6.13 4.04 5.15
CA LYS A 105 -5.77 5.40 5.57
C LYS A 105 -4.25 5.62 5.52
N ARG A 106 -3.47 4.65 5.99
CA ARG A 106 -1.99 4.70 5.92
C ARG A 106 -1.49 4.67 4.48
N LEU A 107 -1.99 3.74 3.66
CA LEU A 107 -1.60 3.66 2.24
C LEU A 107 -1.94 4.94 1.49
N ASN A 108 -3.11 5.54 1.73
CA ASN A 108 -3.51 6.78 1.09
C ASN A 108 -2.62 7.95 1.49
N LYS A 109 -2.21 8.05 2.76
CA LYS A 109 -1.22 9.05 3.19
C LYS A 109 0.12 8.90 2.45
N ILE A 110 0.61 7.67 2.29
CA ILE A 110 1.84 7.37 1.55
C ILE A 110 1.69 7.76 0.08
N LYS A 111 0.59 7.34 -0.57
CA LYS A 111 0.29 7.67 -1.97
C LYS A 111 0.23 9.18 -2.20
N GLN A 112 -0.46 9.92 -1.33
CA GLN A 112 -0.56 11.38 -1.45
C GLN A 112 0.81 12.06 -1.37
N LYS A 113 1.69 11.60 -0.49
CA LYS A 113 3.06 12.15 -0.37
C LYS A 113 3.93 11.85 -1.60
N LEU A 114 3.73 10.71 -2.26
CA LEU A 114 4.49 10.30 -3.44
C LEU A 114 3.93 10.87 -4.75
N LEU A 115 2.67 11.32 -4.77
CA LEU A 115 2.01 11.80 -5.98
C LEU A 115 2.73 13.01 -6.61
N TYR A 116 3.09 14.00 -5.80
CA TYR A 116 3.73 15.22 -6.30
C TYR A 116 5.11 14.94 -6.94
N PRO A 117 6.06 14.23 -6.29
CA PRO A 117 7.33 13.86 -6.94
C PRO A 117 7.14 13.06 -8.22
N PHE A 118 6.17 12.14 -8.23
CA PHE A 118 5.87 11.35 -9.42
C PHE A 118 5.41 12.22 -10.59
N LEU A 119 4.46 13.14 -10.35
CA LEU A 119 3.99 14.08 -11.35
C LEU A 119 5.12 14.99 -11.85
N LEU A 120 5.99 15.47 -10.94
CA LEU A 120 7.13 16.31 -11.30
C LEU A 120 8.08 15.58 -12.27
N VAL A 121 8.45 14.33 -11.96
CA VAL A 121 9.30 13.50 -12.84
C VAL A 121 8.61 13.23 -14.18
N LEU A 122 7.31 12.95 -14.18
CA LEU A 122 6.54 12.68 -15.39
C LEU A 122 6.49 13.90 -16.31
N PHE A 123 6.17 15.08 -15.78
CA PHE A 123 6.15 16.32 -16.56
C PHE A 123 7.54 16.72 -17.08
N THR A 124 8.58 16.53 -16.26
CA THR A 124 9.97 16.78 -16.70
C THR A 124 10.36 15.85 -17.84
N SER A 125 10.01 14.57 -17.75
CA SER A 125 10.28 13.59 -18.81
C SER A 125 9.54 13.93 -20.11
N PHE A 126 8.28 14.34 -19.99
CA PHE A 126 7.49 14.77 -21.14
C PHE A 126 8.07 16.02 -21.80
N GLY A 127 8.49 17.02 -21.01
CA GLY A 127 9.15 18.22 -21.52
C GLY A 127 10.47 17.91 -22.25
N LEU A 128 11.28 16.99 -21.71
CA LEU A 128 12.51 16.52 -22.35
C LEU A 128 12.24 15.83 -23.69
N CYS A 129 11.25 14.91 -23.73
CA CYS A 129 10.86 14.24 -24.97
C CYS A 129 10.35 15.24 -26.02
N PHE A 130 9.53 16.20 -25.62
CA PHE A 130 9.03 17.24 -26.52
C PHE A 130 10.18 18.06 -27.11
N PHE A 131 11.11 18.48 -26.26
CA PHE A 131 12.28 19.27 -26.73
C PHE A 131 13.16 18.47 -27.68
N ASP A 132 13.43 17.20 -27.40
CA ASP A 132 14.25 16.31 -28.22
C ASP A 132 13.62 16.04 -29.59
N LEU A 133 12.30 15.76 -29.62
CA LEU A 133 11.61 15.33 -30.83
C LEU A 133 11.20 16.49 -31.74
N ILE A 134 10.96 17.67 -31.21
CA ILE A 134 10.43 18.81 -31.95
C ILE A 134 11.45 19.96 -32.03
N CYS A 135 11.95 20.43 -30.89
CA CYS A 135 12.77 21.63 -30.86
C CYS A 135 14.18 21.40 -31.40
N ILE A 136 14.84 20.30 -31.05
CA ILE A 136 16.22 20.02 -31.48
C ILE A 136 16.31 19.87 -33.02
N PRO A 137 15.46 19.09 -33.71
CA PRO A 137 15.50 18.98 -35.16
C PRO A 137 15.34 20.34 -35.88
N GLU A 138 14.33 21.12 -35.49
CA GLU A 138 14.09 22.44 -36.10
C GLU A 138 15.27 23.41 -35.89
N LEU A 139 15.86 23.40 -34.71
CA LEU A 139 17.04 24.21 -34.41
C LEU A 139 18.27 23.74 -35.18
N LYS A 140 18.45 22.44 -35.40
CA LYS A 140 19.51 21.87 -36.20
C LYS A 140 19.39 22.29 -37.67
N ASP A 141 18.18 22.25 -38.24
CA ASP A 141 17.90 22.63 -39.61
C ASP A 141 18.21 24.14 -39.84
N LEU A 142 17.84 24.97 -38.87
CA LEU A 142 18.19 26.39 -38.87
C LEU A 142 19.71 26.63 -38.88
N VAL A 143 20.42 25.95 -37.97
CA VAL A 143 21.87 26.15 -37.78
C VAL A 143 22.66 25.51 -38.91
N SER A 144 22.20 24.42 -39.52
CA SER A 144 22.85 23.78 -40.67
C SER A 144 22.92 24.69 -41.92
N SER A 145 21.96 25.62 -42.05
CA SER A 145 21.97 26.61 -43.12
C SER A 145 23.11 27.63 -43.04
N PHE A 146 23.83 27.70 -41.91
CA PHE A 146 24.94 28.63 -41.65
C PHE A 146 26.32 27.96 -41.63
N ASP A 147 26.48 26.72 -42.12
CA ASP A 147 27.74 25.94 -42.15
C ASP A 147 28.46 25.85 -40.80
N THR A 148 27.70 25.80 -39.70
CA THR A 148 28.24 25.76 -38.34
C THR A 148 28.36 24.35 -37.79
N ASN A 149 29.21 24.17 -36.75
CA ASN A 149 29.47 22.89 -36.14
C ASN A 149 28.30 22.39 -35.29
N LEU A 150 27.66 21.31 -35.69
CA LEU A 150 26.50 20.68 -35.00
C LEU A 150 26.88 19.79 -33.78
N ASN A 151 28.17 19.73 -33.40
CA ASN A 151 28.61 18.84 -32.32
C ASN A 151 27.92 19.12 -30.98
N GLN A 152 27.65 20.40 -30.69
CA GLN A 152 26.95 20.78 -29.44
C GLN A 152 25.53 20.19 -29.40
N PHE A 153 24.77 20.28 -30.48
CA PHE A 153 23.42 19.71 -30.57
C PHE A 153 23.43 18.20 -30.42
N ASN A 154 24.39 17.52 -31.07
CA ASN A 154 24.52 16.07 -30.98
C ASN A 154 24.88 15.62 -29.57
N SER A 155 25.76 16.34 -28.86
CA SER A 155 26.14 16.02 -27.48
C SER A 155 24.93 16.16 -26.53
N VAL A 156 24.13 17.23 -26.67
CA VAL A 156 22.93 17.45 -25.88
C VAL A 156 21.89 16.39 -26.16
N GLN A 157 21.65 16.06 -27.43
CA GLN A 157 20.72 15.02 -27.83
C GLN A 157 21.13 13.65 -27.26
N CYS A 158 22.41 13.30 -27.31
CA CYS A 158 22.94 12.08 -26.72
C CYS A 158 22.68 12.04 -25.19
N PHE A 159 22.88 13.18 -24.50
CA PHE A 159 22.61 13.27 -23.06
C PHE A 159 21.11 13.09 -22.74
N ILE A 160 20.22 13.70 -23.51
CA ILE A 160 18.76 13.57 -23.35
C ILE A 160 18.34 12.11 -23.58
N HIS A 161 18.83 11.46 -24.64
CA HIS A 161 18.53 10.05 -24.91
C HIS A 161 19.03 9.13 -23.79
N LEU A 162 20.24 9.35 -23.29
CA LEU A 162 20.79 8.58 -22.17
C LEU A 162 19.95 8.75 -20.90
N PHE A 163 19.48 9.97 -20.63
CA PHE A 163 18.61 10.25 -19.49
C PHE A 163 17.24 9.60 -19.64
N ILE A 164 16.61 9.67 -20.83
CA ILE A 164 15.35 8.98 -21.11
C ILE A 164 15.50 7.46 -20.95
N LEU A 165 16.60 6.90 -21.49
CA LEU A 165 16.89 5.47 -21.36
C LEU A 165 17.06 5.05 -19.89
N PHE A 166 17.76 5.86 -19.09
CA PHE A 166 17.89 5.64 -17.63
C PHE A 166 16.53 5.67 -16.93
N LEU A 167 15.64 6.61 -17.27
CA LEU A 167 14.28 6.67 -16.72
C LEU A 167 13.46 5.43 -17.11
N LEU A 168 13.49 5.02 -18.37
CA LEU A 168 12.79 3.82 -18.84
C LEU A 168 13.30 2.56 -18.12
N PHE A 169 14.61 2.44 -17.98
CA PHE A 169 15.24 1.33 -17.23
C PHE A 169 14.80 1.34 -15.76
N SER A 170 14.76 2.51 -15.11
CA SER A 170 14.32 2.66 -13.73
C SER A 170 12.84 2.24 -13.55
N ILE A 171 11.97 2.67 -14.47
CA ILE A 171 10.56 2.28 -14.47
C ILE A 171 10.40 0.77 -14.69
N ALA A 172 11.15 0.19 -15.64
CA ALA A 172 11.14 -1.24 -15.90
C ALA A 172 11.63 -2.05 -14.69
N ALA A 173 12.70 -1.61 -14.03
CA ALA A 173 13.22 -2.22 -12.82
C ALA A 173 12.21 -2.18 -11.67
N LEU A 174 11.52 -1.04 -11.47
CA LEU A 174 10.44 -0.93 -10.48
C LEU A 174 9.27 -1.88 -10.80
N PHE A 175 8.90 -1.98 -12.07
CA PHE A 175 7.83 -2.88 -12.51
C PHE A 175 8.18 -4.34 -12.27
N ILE A 176 9.41 -4.75 -12.62
CA ILE A 176 9.93 -6.10 -12.35
C ILE A 176 9.93 -6.38 -10.83
N LEU A 177 10.37 -5.42 -10.02
CA LEU A 177 10.38 -5.54 -8.57
C LEU A 177 8.96 -5.72 -8.00
N VAL A 178 7.98 -4.97 -8.51
CA VAL A 178 6.56 -5.13 -8.10
C VAL A 178 6.04 -6.52 -8.44
N ILE A 179 6.33 -7.04 -9.65
CA ILE A 179 5.93 -8.41 -10.06
C ILE A 179 6.65 -9.45 -9.17
N TYR A 180 7.93 -9.25 -8.89
CA TYR A 180 8.72 -10.14 -8.03
C TYR A 180 8.12 -10.26 -6.62
N ILE A 181 7.70 -9.14 -6.03
CA ILE A 181 7.11 -9.08 -4.68
C ILE A 181 5.70 -9.68 -4.64
N GLN A 182 4.98 -9.80 -5.77
CA GLN A 182 3.65 -10.42 -5.78
C GLN A 182 3.68 -11.92 -5.41
N LYS A 183 4.81 -12.60 -5.59
CA LYS A 183 4.95 -14.00 -5.17
C LYS A 183 5.29 -14.05 -3.67
N GLU A 184 4.50 -14.80 -2.92
CA GLU A 184 4.61 -14.91 -1.46
C GLU A 184 6.01 -15.34 -0.98
N GLU A 185 6.61 -16.30 -1.68
CA GLU A 185 7.96 -16.78 -1.34
C GLU A 185 9.05 -15.71 -1.50
N HIS A 186 8.96 -14.92 -2.58
CA HIS A 186 9.91 -13.86 -2.85
C HIS A 186 9.76 -12.71 -1.86
N LEU A 187 8.52 -12.40 -1.49
CA LEU A 187 8.21 -11.39 -0.48
C LEU A 187 8.80 -11.77 0.89
N LYS A 188 8.67 -13.05 1.29
CA LYS A 188 9.28 -13.57 2.53
C LYS A 188 10.81 -13.49 2.49
N LYS A 189 11.43 -13.94 1.39
CA LYS A 189 12.89 -13.85 1.22
C LYS A 189 13.39 -12.41 1.28
N LEU A 190 12.69 -11.48 0.61
CA LEU A 190 13.02 -10.07 0.66
C LEU A 190 12.90 -9.50 2.07
N TYR A 191 11.86 -9.89 2.81
CA TYR A 191 11.66 -9.47 4.20
C TYR A 191 12.83 -9.91 5.09
N LEU A 192 13.19 -11.20 5.05
CA LEU A 192 14.29 -11.76 5.82
C LEU A 192 15.64 -11.14 5.45
N PHE A 193 15.87 -10.91 4.16
CA PHE A 193 17.09 -10.23 3.70
C PHE A 193 17.17 -8.79 4.21
N LEU A 194 16.06 -8.04 4.17
CA LEU A 194 16.01 -6.67 4.67
C LEU A 194 16.13 -6.60 6.19
N ASP A 195 15.55 -7.55 6.91
CA ASP A 195 15.69 -7.64 8.37
C ASP A 195 17.15 -7.91 8.76
N ALA A 196 17.82 -8.86 8.10
CA ALA A 196 19.21 -9.20 8.37
C ALA A 196 20.19 -8.05 8.02
N THR A 197 19.93 -7.31 6.92
CA THR A 197 20.87 -6.29 6.43
C THR A 197 20.52 -4.89 6.96
N PHE A 198 19.24 -4.56 7.03
CA PHE A 198 18.70 -3.27 7.43
C PHE A 198 17.50 -3.41 8.38
N PRO A 199 17.72 -3.81 9.64
CA PRO A 199 16.63 -4.09 10.60
C PRO A 199 15.73 -2.87 10.89
N GLN A 200 16.21 -1.65 10.65
CA GLN A 200 15.44 -0.42 10.74
C GLN A 200 14.83 0.02 9.39
N SER A 201 14.73 -0.88 8.42
CA SER A 201 14.12 -0.56 7.13
C SER A 201 12.64 -0.20 7.27
N LEU A 202 12.17 0.69 6.39
CA LEU A 202 10.73 1.03 6.33
C LEU A 202 9.86 -0.20 6.13
N PHE A 203 10.36 -1.20 5.42
CA PHE A 203 9.65 -2.42 5.09
C PHE A 203 9.42 -3.30 6.32
N VAL A 204 10.48 -3.58 7.09
CA VAL A 204 10.38 -4.34 8.35
C VAL A 204 9.46 -3.62 9.33
N LYS A 205 9.66 -2.30 9.50
CA LYS A 205 8.84 -1.49 10.40
C LYS A 205 7.35 -1.46 10.01
N PHE A 206 7.04 -1.41 8.72
CA PHE A 206 5.66 -1.43 8.22
C PHE A 206 4.94 -2.74 8.57
N TYR A 207 5.60 -3.89 8.37
CA TYR A 207 5.00 -5.20 8.69
C TYR A 207 4.95 -5.48 10.19
N SER A 208 5.95 -5.06 10.97
CA SER A 208 5.91 -5.14 12.43
C SER A 208 4.77 -4.30 13.01
N GLN A 209 4.55 -3.11 12.45
CA GLN A 209 3.41 -2.27 12.81
C GLN A 209 2.08 -2.91 12.42
N GLU A 210 2.00 -3.54 11.25
CA GLU A 210 0.79 -4.24 10.81
C GLU A 210 0.49 -5.44 11.74
N PHE A 211 1.50 -6.25 12.07
CA PHE A 211 1.40 -7.33 13.05
C PHE A 211 0.84 -6.82 14.38
N MET A 212 1.41 -5.74 14.90
CA MET A 212 1.00 -5.19 16.20
C MET A 212 -0.41 -4.63 16.17
N ARG A 213 -0.88 -4.05 15.06
CA ARG A 213 -2.28 -3.60 14.94
C ARG A 213 -3.27 -4.75 15.07
N TYR A 214 -3.02 -5.86 14.37
CA TYR A 214 -3.84 -7.07 14.54
C TYR A 214 -3.82 -7.53 16.00
N PHE A 215 -2.65 -7.57 16.61
CA PHE A 215 -2.49 -8.02 17.99
C PHE A 215 -3.28 -7.15 18.98
N ILE A 216 -3.14 -5.83 18.92
CA ILE A 216 -3.83 -4.88 19.81
C ILE A 216 -5.34 -4.95 19.63
N GLU A 217 -5.83 -4.91 18.40
CA GLU A 217 -7.27 -4.95 18.12
C GLU A 217 -7.91 -6.26 18.61
N CYS A 218 -7.24 -7.38 18.44
CA CYS A 218 -7.70 -8.66 18.96
C CYS A 218 -7.69 -8.70 20.49
N THR A 219 -6.65 -8.15 21.12
CA THR A 219 -6.53 -8.08 22.59
C THR A 219 -7.65 -7.23 23.19
N ARG A 220 -7.97 -6.07 22.60
CA ARG A 220 -9.10 -5.22 23.02
C ARG A 220 -10.45 -5.93 22.98
N ASN A 221 -10.61 -6.85 22.03
CA ASN A 221 -11.81 -7.67 21.95
C ASN A 221 -11.80 -8.90 22.88
N GLY A 222 -10.82 -8.97 23.78
CA GLY A 222 -10.73 -10.01 24.82
C GLY A 222 -10.23 -11.36 24.30
N LEU A 223 -9.59 -11.40 23.12
CA LEU A 223 -9.05 -12.63 22.57
C LEU A 223 -7.75 -13.03 23.28
N SER A 224 -7.58 -14.31 23.55
CA SER A 224 -6.34 -14.84 24.12
C SER A 224 -5.20 -14.76 23.10
N THR A 225 -3.96 -14.63 23.58
CA THR A 225 -2.76 -14.61 22.73
C THR A 225 -2.72 -15.79 21.75
N ARG A 226 -3.09 -16.99 22.21
CA ARG A 226 -3.17 -18.18 21.36
C ARG A 226 -4.15 -18.00 20.21
N ASN A 227 -5.37 -17.51 20.49
CA ASN A 227 -6.38 -17.27 19.47
C ASN A 227 -5.93 -16.18 18.48
N ILE A 228 -5.26 -15.12 19.00
CA ILE A 228 -4.72 -14.05 18.16
C ILE A 228 -3.72 -14.60 17.14
N ILE A 229 -2.77 -15.42 17.57
CA ILE A 229 -1.78 -16.03 16.68
C ILE A 229 -2.45 -16.95 15.66
N GLN A 230 -3.46 -17.74 16.05
CA GLN A 230 -4.21 -18.59 15.13
C GLN A 230 -4.98 -17.76 14.09
N ILE A 231 -5.63 -16.68 14.50
CA ILE A 231 -6.30 -15.75 13.59
C ILE A 231 -5.30 -15.18 12.57
N MET A 232 -4.17 -14.67 13.05
CA MET A 232 -3.15 -14.06 12.17
C MET A 232 -2.57 -15.05 11.15
N LYS A 233 -2.50 -16.33 11.49
CA LYS A 233 -2.17 -17.42 10.56
C LYS A 233 -3.27 -17.71 9.55
N SER A 234 -4.52 -17.49 9.90
CA SER A 234 -5.66 -17.77 9.03
C SER A 234 -5.96 -16.65 8.02
N ILE A 235 -5.35 -15.46 8.16
CA ILE A 235 -5.61 -14.32 7.28
C ILE A 235 -4.97 -14.57 5.90
N PRO A 236 -5.77 -14.68 4.81
CA PRO A 236 -5.24 -14.91 3.48
C PRO A 236 -4.41 -13.72 2.97
N LYS A 237 -3.46 -14.00 2.08
CA LYS A 237 -2.65 -12.97 1.38
C LYS A 237 -1.82 -12.07 2.30
N LYS A 238 -1.49 -12.53 3.49
CA LYS A 238 -0.59 -11.85 4.44
C LYS A 238 0.61 -12.75 4.78
N PRO A 239 1.46 -13.08 3.78
CA PRO A 239 2.50 -14.11 3.93
C PRO A 239 3.53 -13.78 5.01
N ILE A 240 3.84 -12.50 5.24
CA ILE A 240 4.77 -12.07 6.31
C ILE A 240 4.10 -12.22 7.67
N ILE A 241 2.83 -11.79 7.82
CA ILE A 241 2.09 -11.97 9.07
C ILE A 241 1.97 -13.46 9.40
N TYR A 242 1.66 -14.30 8.40
CA TYR A 242 1.63 -15.75 8.54
C TYR A 242 2.97 -16.31 9.03
N MET A 243 4.09 -15.92 8.39
CA MET A 243 5.43 -16.36 8.75
C MET A 243 5.77 -16.00 10.20
N LEU A 244 5.63 -14.73 10.58
CA LEU A 244 5.90 -14.26 11.94
C LEU A 244 5.02 -14.97 12.98
N SER A 245 3.75 -15.22 12.64
CA SER A 245 2.82 -15.93 13.53
C SER A 245 3.20 -17.40 13.69
N CYS A 246 3.71 -18.07 12.66
CA CYS A 246 4.21 -19.43 12.74
C CYS A 246 5.47 -19.53 13.61
N GLU A 247 6.41 -18.59 13.47
CA GLU A 247 7.63 -18.53 14.30
C GLU A 247 7.28 -18.36 15.79
N ILE A 248 6.38 -17.42 16.11
CA ILE A 248 5.91 -17.18 17.48
C ILE A 248 5.20 -18.42 18.02
N GLU A 249 4.31 -19.04 17.24
CA GLU A 249 3.60 -20.25 17.67
C GLU A 249 4.56 -21.39 18.00
N GLN A 250 5.55 -21.62 17.13
CA GLN A 250 6.54 -22.65 17.36
C GLN A 250 7.30 -22.42 18.67
N ALA A 251 7.78 -21.20 18.91
CA ALA A 251 8.46 -20.83 20.14
C ALA A 251 7.56 -21.02 21.38
N LEU A 252 6.27 -20.69 21.26
CA LEU A 252 5.29 -20.93 22.34
C LEU A 252 5.06 -22.42 22.60
N LEU A 253 5.04 -23.27 21.56
CA LEU A 253 4.91 -24.72 21.70
C LEU A 253 6.15 -25.36 22.34
N GLU A 254 7.32 -24.78 22.13
CA GLU A 254 8.58 -25.15 22.79
C GLU A 254 8.65 -24.67 24.26
N GLY A 255 7.61 -23.99 24.75
CA GLY A 255 7.48 -23.54 26.14
C GLY A 255 8.15 -22.19 26.41
N THR A 256 8.59 -21.45 25.40
CA THR A 256 9.14 -20.11 25.60
C THR A 256 8.04 -19.12 25.98
N ALA A 257 8.34 -18.21 26.91
CA ALA A 257 7.41 -17.13 27.25
C ALA A 257 7.15 -16.24 26.01
N PHE A 258 5.92 -15.74 25.86
CA PHE A 258 5.49 -14.94 24.70
C PHE A 258 6.43 -13.77 24.35
N ILE A 259 6.99 -13.10 25.37
CA ILE A 259 7.95 -12.00 25.14
C ILE A 259 9.26 -12.47 24.51
N ASN A 260 9.76 -13.63 24.94
CA ASN A 260 10.99 -14.19 24.38
C ASN A 260 10.72 -14.72 22.97
N ALA A 261 9.56 -15.36 22.77
CA ALA A 261 9.10 -15.79 21.45
C ALA A 261 9.05 -14.60 20.45
N ILE A 262 8.51 -13.46 20.87
CA ILE A 262 8.50 -12.24 20.04
C ILE A 262 9.92 -11.69 19.83
N LYS A 263 10.79 -11.74 20.85
CA LYS A 263 12.16 -11.23 20.77
C LYS A 263 13.01 -11.98 19.76
N ASP A 264 12.76 -13.25 19.60
CA ASP A 264 13.52 -14.13 18.70
C ASP A 264 12.94 -14.14 17.26
N THR A 265 11.82 -13.42 17.04
CA THR A 265 11.23 -13.26 15.71
C THR A 265 11.79 -12.06 14.95
N HIS A 266 11.61 -12.06 13.64
CA HIS A 266 12.04 -11.02 12.71
C HIS A 266 11.15 -9.76 12.77
N LEU A 267 10.97 -9.18 13.97
CA LEU A 267 10.17 -7.97 14.20
C LEU A 267 11.07 -6.76 14.51
N ASP A 268 10.53 -5.56 14.30
CA ASP A 268 11.23 -4.29 14.55
C ASP A 268 11.74 -4.19 16.00
N GLN A 269 12.98 -3.75 16.17
CA GLN A 269 13.62 -3.61 17.48
C GLN A 269 12.92 -2.63 18.41
N ASP A 270 12.32 -1.55 17.86
CA ASP A 270 11.55 -0.61 18.67
C ASP A 270 10.30 -1.29 19.25
N LEU A 271 9.63 -2.15 18.45
CA LEU A 271 8.50 -2.95 18.95
C LEU A 271 8.91 -3.79 20.16
N MET A 272 10.08 -4.42 20.11
CA MET A 272 10.59 -5.22 21.22
C MET A 272 10.73 -4.41 22.51
N ARG A 273 11.27 -3.20 22.41
CA ARG A 273 11.43 -2.30 23.57
C ARG A 273 10.07 -1.92 24.16
N PHE A 274 9.09 -1.56 23.32
CA PHE A 274 7.74 -1.24 23.78
C PHE A 274 7.04 -2.45 24.41
N MET A 275 7.21 -3.65 23.85
CA MET A 275 6.66 -4.89 24.40
C MET A 275 7.24 -5.21 25.78
N GLN A 276 8.55 -5.05 25.97
CA GLN A 276 9.19 -5.26 27.25
C GLN A 276 8.59 -4.35 28.34
N ILE A 277 8.34 -3.08 28.02
CA ILE A 277 7.72 -2.13 28.95
C ILE A 277 6.24 -2.50 29.20
N ALA A 278 5.52 -2.87 28.14
CA ALA A 278 4.09 -3.17 28.23
C ALA A 278 3.77 -4.35 29.15
N ILE A 279 4.64 -5.36 29.23
CA ILE A 279 4.42 -6.55 30.06
C ILE A 279 4.38 -6.21 31.56
N TYR A 280 5.20 -5.27 31.99
CA TYR A 280 5.26 -4.84 33.39
C TYR A 280 4.23 -3.74 33.72
N SER A 281 3.48 -3.27 32.73
CA SER A 281 2.48 -2.22 32.91
C SER A 281 1.07 -2.78 33.06
N LYS A 282 0.26 -2.11 33.88
CA LYS A 282 -1.18 -2.35 33.92
C LYS A 282 -1.89 -1.89 32.65
N GLU A 283 -1.32 -0.91 31.94
CA GLU A 283 -1.86 -0.30 30.72
C GLU A 283 -1.14 -0.81 29.45
N LYS A 284 -1.07 -2.13 29.29
CA LYS A 284 -0.36 -2.77 28.19
C LYS A 284 -0.77 -2.23 26.81
N GLU A 285 -2.07 -2.10 26.59
CA GLU A 285 -2.64 -1.66 25.32
C GLU A 285 -2.24 -0.23 24.99
N ASN A 286 -2.30 0.68 25.95
CA ASN A 286 -1.91 2.08 25.77
C ASN A 286 -0.42 2.22 25.36
N ILE A 287 0.46 1.41 25.96
CA ILE A 287 1.88 1.40 25.60
C ILE A 287 2.10 0.91 24.17
N LEU A 288 1.41 -0.16 23.78
CA LEU A 288 1.49 -0.70 22.42
C LEU A 288 0.90 0.26 21.38
N GLU A 289 -0.14 1.02 21.72
CA GLU A 289 -0.64 2.11 20.87
C GLU A 289 0.36 3.24 20.70
N LYS A 290 1.09 3.58 21.76
CA LYS A 290 2.18 4.55 21.65
C LYS A 290 3.27 4.07 20.69
N TYR A 291 3.57 2.76 20.66
CA TYR A 291 4.43 2.19 19.62
C TYR A 291 3.85 2.43 18.22
N LEU A 292 2.57 2.15 18.01
CA LEU A 292 1.94 2.39 16.69
C LEU A 292 2.05 3.86 16.26
N SER A 293 1.76 4.77 17.16
CA SER A 293 1.86 6.22 16.90
C SER A 293 3.31 6.65 16.62
N TYR A 294 4.27 6.16 17.40
CA TYR A 294 5.69 6.40 17.17
C TYR A 294 6.15 5.86 15.82
N SER A 295 5.77 4.64 15.49
CA SER A 295 6.09 4.00 14.22
C SER A 295 5.46 4.73 13.02
N ASP A 296 4.22 5.22 13.15
CA ASP A 296 3.57 6.05 12.13
C ASP A 296 4.38 7.33 11.86
N ILE A 297 4.78 8.05 12.92
CA ILE A 297 5.62 9.26 12.80
C ILE A 297 6.97 8.95 12.15
N TYR A 298 7.61 7.84 12.53
CA TYR A 298 8.89 7.43 11.97
C TYR A 298 8.76 7.14 10.46
N ILE A 299 7.76 6.34 10.06
CA ILE A 299 7.49 6.01 8.66
C ILE A 299 7.20 7.29 7.86
N GLU A 300 6.36 8.18 8.40
CA GLU A 300 6.05 9.46 7.75
C GLU A 300 7.29 10.35 7.55
N LYS A 301 8.16 10.46 8.56
CA LYS A 301 9.41 11.21 8.46
C LYS A 301 10.37 10.63 7.42
N ARG A 302 10.50 9.30 7.37
CA ARG A 302 11.36 8.62 6.39
C ARG A 302 10.83 8.79 4.96
N ILE A 303 9.53 8.65 4.75
CA ILE A 303 8.90 8.88 3.44
C ILE A 303 9.07 10.34 3.03
N SER A 304 8.85 11.31 3.94
CA SER A 304 9.07 12.72 3.66
C SER A 304 10.52 13.03 3.26
N LYS A 305 11.51 12.41 3.91
CA LYS A 305 12.92 12.57 3.50
C LYS A 305 13.17 12.03 2.09
N ILE A 306 12.63 10.87 1.76
CA ILE A 306 12.76 10.27 0.41
C ILE A 306 12.09 11.17 -0.64
N THR A 307 10.88 11.66 -0.36
CA THR A 307 10.16 12.57 -1.26
C THR A 307 10.91 13.89 -1.47
N THR A 308 11.44 14.49 -0.42
CA THR A 308 12.24 15.73 -0.52
C THR A 308 13.50 15.49 -1.35
N LEU A 309 14.20 14.38 -1.15
CA LEU A 309 15.38 14.02 -1.94
C LEU A 309 15.03 13.88 -3.43
N LEU A 310 13.96 13.15 -3.74
CA LEU A 310 13.49 12.98 -5.12
C LEU A 310 13.12 14.32 -5.78
N GLN A 311 12.46 15.21 -5.04
CA GLN A 311 12.12 16.56 -5.50
C GLN A 311 13.38 17.39 -5.77
N SER A 312 14.34 17.39 -4.85
CA SER A 312 15.61 18.10 -5.02
C SER A 312 16.38 17.61 -6.24
N CYS A 313 16.46 16.29 -6.45
CA CYS A 313 17.08 15.73 -7.65
C CYS A 313 16.34 16.18 -8.93
N ALA A 314 15.00 16.16 -8.92
CA ALA A 314 14.22 16.60 -10.07
C ALA A 314 14.44 18.10 -10.38
N TYR A 315 14.49 18.97 -9.36
CA TYR A 315 14.78 20.40 -9.56
C TYR A 315 16.19 20.65 -10.12
N ILE A 316 17.19 19.90 -9.67
CA ILE A 316 18.56 19.97 -10.23
C ILE A 316 18.55 19.59 -11.71
N ILE A 317 17.82 18.53 -12.09
CA ILE A 317 17.70 18.10 -13.49
C ILE A 317 17.01 19.18 -14.32
N ILE A 318 15.92 19.77 -13.82
CA ILE A 318 15.20 20.85 -14.51
C ILE A 318 16.11 22.06 -14.68
N GLY A 319 16.84 22.47 -13.63
CA GLY A 319 17.77 23.59 -13.70
C GLY A 319 18.89 23.37 -14.71
N PHE A 320 19.48 22.18 -14.72
CA PHE A 320 20.49 21.80 -15.70
C PHE A 320 19.92 21.83 -17.12
N PHE A 321 18.73 21.29 -17.33
CA PHE A 321 18.04 21.31 -18.62
C PHE A 321 17.77 22.73 -19.11
N MET A 322 17.32 23.64 -18.24
CA MET A 322 17.11 25.04 -18.60
C MET A 322 18.39 25.73 -19.08
N ILE A 323 19.53 25.43 -18.45
CA ILE A 323 20.84 25.96 -18.88
C ILE A 323 21.18 25.43 -20.29
N VAL A 324 20.97 24.15 -20.53
CA VAL A 324 21.23 23.49 -21.81
C VAL A 324 20.35 24.10 -22.92
N VAL A 325 19.05 24.26 -22.65
CA VAL A 325 18.10 24.88 -23.58
C VAL A 325 18.54 26.32 -23.93
N TYR A 326 18.91 27.09 -22.90
CA TYR A 326 19.41 28.43 -23.08
C TYR A 326 20.66 28.48 -24.00
N GLN A 327 21.64 27.59 -23.75
CA GLN A 327 22.85 27.50 -24.56
C GLN A 327 22.54 27.19 -26.02
N ILE A 328 21.65 26.23 -26.30
CA ILE A 328 21.22 25.82 -27.63
C ILE A 328 20.50 26.99 -28.35
N LEU A 329 19.62 27.73 -27.67
CA LEU A 329 18.91 28.84 -28.24
C LEU A 329 19.83 30.04 -28.56
N MET A 330 20.94 30.20 -27.83
CA MET A 330 21.92 31.26 -28.09
C MET A 330 22.76 31.01 -29.34
N VAL A 331 22.90 29.77 -29.80
CA VAL A 331 23.69 29.46 -31.04
C VAL A 331 23.13 30.20 -32.29
N PRO A 332 21.86 30.04 -32.67
CA PRO A 332 21.33 30.77 -33.82
C PRO A 332 21.31 32.30 -33.61
N LEU A 333 21.03 32.76 -32.37
CA LEU A 333 21.04 34.19 -32.06
C LEU A 333 22.43 34.84 -32.26
N SER A 334 23.49 34.15 -31.84
CA SER A 334 24.86 34.65 -32.04
C SER A 334 25.24 34.72 -33.52
N LEU A 335 24.70 33.80 -34.33
CA LEU A 335 24.92 33.82 -35.78
C LEU A 335 24.23 35.04 -36.44
N PHE A 336 23.00 35.35 -36.04
CA PHE A 336 22.31 36.56 -36.55
C PHE A 336 22.95 37.88 -36.12
N ALA A 337 23.68 37.89 -34.99
CA ALA A 337 24.38 39.07 -34.52
C ALA A 337 25.71 39.35 -35.23
N THR A 338 26.21 38.37 -36.01
CA THR A 338 27.46 38.51 -36.81
C THR A 338 27.22 38.93 -38.26
N PHE A 339 25.96 39.03 -38.65
CA PHE A 339 25.51 39.60 -39.90
C PHE A 339 24.96 41.02 -39.72
#